data_ccd50b2058c8b836482afc26f6237b8f
#
_entry.id   ccd50b2058c8b836482afc26f6237b8f
#
_cell.length_a   1.000
_cell.length_b   1.000
_cell.length_c   1.000
_cell.angle_alpha   90.00
_cell.angle_beta   90.00
_cell.angle_gamma   90.00
#
_symmetry.space_group_name_H-M   'P 1'
#
loop_
_entity.id
_entity.type
_entity.pdbx_description
1 polymer ?
#
loop_
_entity_poly.entity_id
_entity_poly.type
_entity_poly.pdbx_seq_one_letter_code
_entity_poly.pdbx_strand_id
1 'polypeptide(L)'
;MLNWGADYMDPETWTDPFADENSYNFMYDTTEYNGINQNTKTEETKAINDEYFRLVEEAKAEVNDMDKRFELFAAAEAYYIEHAVVIPLYVSGGSYQATKLNGFEGQFAAMGQSTSRYKGQHVYKTAMTQDQFDEQYEAWKAAMGE
;
A
#
# COMPACT_ATOMS: atom_id res chain seq x y z
N MET A 1 10.60 -1.98 15.59
CA MET A 1 9.94 -2.54 14.40
C MET A 1 9.39 -1.36 13.63
N LEU A 2 9.82 -1.17 12.41
CA LEU A 2 9.26 -0.15 11.54
C LEU A 2 7.96 -0.67 10.95
N ASN A 3 7.01 0.21 10.76
CA ASN A 3 5.70 -0.12 10.24
C ASN A 3 5.28 0.94 9.23
N TRP A 4 4.61 0.50 8.15
CA TRP A 4 4.07 1.39 7.14
C TRP A 4 2.63 1.00 6.82
N GLY A 5 1.76 1.96 6.69
CA GLY A 5 0.39 1.79 6.21
C GLY A 5 0.17 2.70 5.02
N ALA A 6 -0.63 2.25 4.07
CA ALA A 6 -0.91 3.09 2.92
C ALA A 6 -1.63 4.38 3.30
N ASP A 7 -1.15 5.50 2.81
CA ASP A 7 -1.75 6.82 3.03
C ASP A 7 -2.85 7.12 2.00
N TYR A 8 -2.76 6.52 0.81
CA TYR A 8 -3.70 6.69 -0.30
C TYR A 8 -3.73 5.44 -1.20
N MET A 9 -4.70 5.36 -2.11
CA MET A 9 -4.90 4.22 -3.00
C MET A 9 -4.06 4.35 -4.28
N ASP A 10 -2.75 4.21 -4.14
CA ASP A 10 -1.81 4.14 -5.26
C ASP A 10 -0.59 3.32 -4.81
N PRO A 11 0.04 2.52 -5.69
CA PRO A 11 1.27 1.80 -5.35
C PRO A 11 2.41 2.70 -4.88
N GLU A 12 2.44 3.95 -5.29
CA GLU A 12 3.43 4.95 -4.88
C GLU A 12 3.58 5.04 -3.35
N THR A 13 2.46 4.93 -2.61
CA THR A 13 2.51 4.97 -1.14
C THR A 13 3.40 3.88 -0.52
N TRP A 14 3.62 2.78 -1.25
CA TRP A 14 4.48 1.67 -0.81
C TRP A 14 5.93 1.81 -1.29
N THR A 15 6.17 2.63 -2.30
CA THR A 15 7.51 2.94 -2.79
C THR A 15 8.13 4.14 -2.07
N ASP A 16 7.32 5.10 -1.63
CA ASP A 16 7.75 6.29 -0.90
C ASP A 16 8.64 6.00 0.32
N PRO A 17 8.38 4.97 1.15
CA PRO A 17 9.26 4.63 2.27
C PRO A 17 10.70 4.31 1.88
N PHE A 18 10.91 3.89 0.64
CA PHE A 18 12.24 3.57 0.09
C PHE A 18 12.81 4.71 -0.76
N ALA A 19 12.12 5.85 -0.86
CA ALA A 19 12.61 7.02 -1.56
C ALA A 19 13.92 7.51 -0.95
N ASP A 20 14.69 8.23 -1.76
CA ASP A 20 16.10 8.54 -1.54
C ASP A 20 16.41 9.08 -0.13
N GLU A 21 15.68 10.03 0.34
CA GLU A 21 15.91 10.66 1.65
C GLU A 21 14.97 10.13 2.74
N ASN A 22 14.28 9.03 2.49
CA ASN A 22 13.35 8.51 3.46
C ASN A 22 14.06 7.65 4.51
N SER A 23 13.66 7.80 5.76
CA SER A 23 14.23 7.07 6.91
C SER A 23 14.01 5.55 6.87
N TYR A 24 13.15 5.05 6.00
CA TYR A 24 12.93 3.62 5.78
C TYR A 24 13.82 3.03 4.69
N ASN A 25 14.55 3.86 3.96
CA ASN A 25 15.50 3.40 2.96
C ASN A 25 16.79 2.94 3.63
N PHE A 26 16.89 1.64 3.88
CA PHE A 26 18.02 1.03 4.55
C PHE A 26 19.30 0.96 3.70
N MET A 27 19.18 1.14 2.39
CA MET A 27 20.32 1.17 1.47
C MET A 27 20.95 2.56 1.34
N TYR A 28 20.19 3.57 1.69
CA TYR A 28 20.65 4.95 1.72
C TYR A 28 21.08 5.37 3.12
N ASP A 29 21.59 6.58 3.26
CA ASP A 29 22.12 7.06 4.53
C ASP A 29 21.01 7.26 5.59
N THR A 30 20.78 6.26 6.38
CA THR A 30 19.83 6.30 7.50
C THR A 30 20.48 6.58 8.84
N THR A 31 21.62 7.21 8.84
CA THR A 31 22.53 7.34 9.97
C THR A 31 21.93 7.99 11.20
N GLU A 32 20.99 8.90 11.01
CA GLU A 32 20.44 9.64 12.15
C GLU A 32 19.26 8.95 12.81
N TYR A 33 18.49 8.15 12.05
CA TYR A 33 17.21 7.64 12.58
C TYR A 33 17.31 6.31 13.31
N ASN A 34 18.13 5.38 12.87
CA ASN A 34 18.12 4.01 13.39
C ASN A 34 19.44 3.51 13.97
N GLY A 35 20.51 4.28 13.90
CA GLY A 35 21.84 3.79 14.28
C GLY A 35 22.28 2.56 13.46
N ILE A 36 21.55 2.26 12.37
CA ILE A 36 21.82 1.15 11.48
C ILE A 36 22.93 1.58 10.54
N ASN A 37 23.87 0.82 10.54
CA ASN A 37 25.18 0.80 10.01
C ASN A 37 25.40 1.55 8.68
N GLN A 38 26.18 2.61 8.74
CA GLN A 38 26.69 3.36 7.60
C GLN A 38 27.49 2.52 6.58
N ASN A 39 27.83 1.29 6.90
CA ASN A 39 28.65 0.41 6.05
C ASN A 39 27.87 -0.20 4.86
N THR A 40 26.59 0.08 4.73
CA THR A 40 25.78 -0.37 3.58
C THR A 40 25.93 0.54 2.37
N LYS A 41 26.53 1.72 2.54
CA LYS A 41 26.69 2.69 1.46
C LYS A 41 27.93 2.38 0.62
N THR A 42 27.74 1.57 -0.39
CA THR A 42 28.76 1.26 -1.40
C THR A 42 28.33 1.79 -2.76
N GLU A 43 29.26 1.87 -3.71
CA GLU A 43 28.90 2.24 -5.09
C GLU A 43 27.87 1.26 -5.71
N GLU A 44 27.93 -0.02 -5.33
CA GLU A 44 27.00 -1.03 -5.77
C GLU A 44 25.60 -0.77 -5.19
N THR A 45 25.46 -0.54 -3.88
CA THR A 45 24.18 -0.26 -3.24
C THR A 45 23.61 1.06 -3.74
N LYS A 46 24.47 2.05 -4.01
CA LYS A 46 24.03 3.30 -4.63
C LYS A 46 23.46 3.07 -6.04
N ALA A 47 24.14 2.29 -6.86
CA ALA A 47 23.67 2.00 -8.21
C ALA A 47 22.32 1.26 -8.21
N ILE A 48 22.11 0.34 -7.27
CA ILE A 48 20.81 -0.35 -7.09
C ILE A 48 19.71 0.67 -6.72
N ASN A 49 19.98 1.57 -5.80
CA ASN A 49 19.03 2.60 -5.42
C ASN A 49 18.72 3.57 -6.57
N ASP A 50 19.75 4.06 -7.26
CA ASP A 50 19.57 5.00 -8.37
C ASP A 50 18.69 4.39 -9.47
N GLU A 51 18.86 3.11 -9.80
CA GLU A 51 18.01 2.43 -10.77
C GLU A 51 16.59 2.21 -10.26
N TYR A 52 16.43 1.83 -8.99
CA TYR A 52 15.10 1.72 -8.39
C TYR A 52 14.34 3.05 -8.44
N PHE A 53 14.98 4.15 -8.08
CA PHE A 53 14.34 5.48 -8.14
C PHE A 53 13.98 5.87 -9.56
N ARG A 54 14.84 5.56 -10.52
CA ARG A 54 14.52 5.78 -11.94
C ARG A 54 13.24 5.04 -12.34
N LEU A 55 13.09 3.79 -11.94
CA LEU A 55 11.89 2.97 -12.21
C LEU A 55 10.65 3.54 -11.51
N VAL A 56 10.77 3.96 -10.27
CA VAL A 56 9.68 4.59 -9.51
C VAL A 56 9.26 5.91 -10.15
N GLU A 57 10.20 6.77 -10.52
CA GLU A 57 9.87 8.05 -11.17
C GLU A 57 9.23 7.85 -12.56
N GLU A 58 9.63 6.82 -13.31
CA GLU A 58 8.95 6.43 -14.53
C GLU A 58 7.50 6.01 -14.28
N ALA A 59 7.28 5.21 -13.23
CA ALA A 59 5.94 4.79 -12.83
C ALA A 59 5.07 5.98 -12.37
N LYS A 60 5.61 6.89 -11.59
CA LYS A 60 4.94 8.11 -11.13
C LYS A 60 4.55 9.04 -12.27
N ALA A 61 5.35 9.09 -13.31
CA ALA A 61 5.09 9.92 -14.50
C ALA A 61 3.94 9.39 -15.35
N GLU A 62 3.60 8.09 -15.26
CA GLU A 62 2.43 7.53 -15.96
C GLU A 62 1.15 7.89 -15.20
N VAL A 63 0.35 8.76 -15.78
CA VAL A 63 -0.90 9.26 -15.19
C VAL A 63 -2.14 9.02 -16.04
N ASN A 64 -1.96 8.50 -17.24
CA ASN A 64 -3.04 8.33 -18.21
C ASN A 64 -3.51 6.88 -18.34
N ASP A 65 -2.61 5.93 -18.17
CA ASP A 65 -2.87 4.50 -18.25
C ASP A 65 -2.56 3.83 -16.89
N MET A 66 -3.62 3.54 -16.15
CA MET A 66 -3.48 2.97 -14.80
C MET A 66 -2.91 1.56 -14.83
N ASP A 67 -3.25 0.74 -15.82
CA ASP A 67 -2.70 -0.61 -15.95
C ASP A 67 -1.19 -0.53 -16.21
N LYS A 68 -0.78 0.37 -17.10
CA LYS A 68 0.62 0.63 -17.37
C LYS A 68 1.36 1.18 -16.16
N ARG A 69 0.73 2.09 -15.41
CA ARG A 69 1.28 2.61 -14.14
C ARG A 69 1.56 1.47 -13.16
N PHE A 70 0.61 0.56 -12.98
CA PHE A 70 0.76 -0.58 -12.06
C PHE A 70 1.84 -1.57 -12.53
N GLU A 71 1.95 -1.82 -13.83
CA GLU A 71 3.05 -2.63 -14.39
C GLU A 71 4.43 -2.01 -14.08
N LEU A 72 4.56 -0.70 -14.19
CA LEU A 72 5.82 0.00 -13.92
C LEU A 72 6.19 -0.05 -12.43
N PHE A 73 5.23 0.13 -11.52
CA PHE A 73 5.48 -0.05 -10.09
C PHE A 73 5.84 -1.51 -9.74
N ALA A 74 5.17 -2.48 -10.35
CA ALA A 74 5.50 -3.89 -10.16
C ALA A 74 6.92 -4.22 -10.66
N ALA A 75 7.37 -3.59 -11.74
CA ALA A 75 8.74 -3.74 -12.22
C ALA A 75 9.77 -3.14 -11.25
N ALA A 76 9.47 -2.00 -10.64
CA ALA A 76 10.34 -1.40 -9.61
C ALA A 76 10.42 -2.30 -8.37
N GLU A 77 9.30 -2.85 -7.90
CA GLU A 77 9.26 -3.77 -6.77
C GLU A 77 10.05 -5.06 -7.07
N ALA A 78 9.84 -5.65 -8.25
CA ALA A 78 10.56 -6.84 -8.69
C ALA A 78 12.08 -6.60 -8.69
N TYR A 79 12.52 -5.44 -9.14
CA TYR A 79 13.93 -5.05 -9.12
C TYR A 79 14.51 -5.06 -7.71
N TYR A 80 13.81 -4.51 -6.71
CA TYR A 80 14.26 -4.52 -5.32
C TYR A 80 14.30 -5.92 -4.71
N ILE A 81 13.34 -6.77 -5.08
CA ILE A 81 13.32 -8.17 -4.63
C ILE A 81 14.50 -8.94 -5.24
N GLU A 82 14.78 -8.77 -6.53
CA GLU A 82 15.91 -9.41 -7.23
C GLU A 82 17.26 -9.04 -6.62
N HIS A 83 17.41 -7.82 -6.14
CA HIS A 83 18.63 -7.36 -5.47
C HIS A 83 18.64 -7.62 -3.96
N ALA A 84 17.66 -8.35 -3.45
CA ALA A 84 17.49 -8.71 -2.04
C ALA A 84 17.47 -7.51 -1.07
N VAL A 85 17.03 -6.33 -1.55
CA VAL A 85 16.83 -5.15 -0.70
C VAL A 85 15.64 -5.36 0.22
N VAL A 86 14.58 -5.99 -0.30
CA VAL A 86 13.40 -6.46 0.44
C VAL A 86 13.20 -7.95 0.22
N ILE A 87 12.84 -8.64 1.29
CA ILE A 87 12.55 -10.07 1.26
C ILE A 87 11.10 -10.26 1.71
N PRO A 88 10.15 -10.48 0.78
CA PRO A 88 8.77 -10.77 1.13
C PRO A 88 8.70 -12.07 1.95
N LEU A 89 8.04 -12.02 3.10
CA LEU A 89 7.91 -13.20 3.97
C LEU A 89 6.51 -13.83 3.86
N TYR A 90 5.49 -13.02 3.97
CA TYR A 90 4.10 -13.47 3.89
C TYR A 90 3.16 -12.28 3.72
N VAL A 91 1.99 -12.54 3.21
CA VAL A 91 0.86 -11.61 3.25
C VAL A 91 0.01 -11.97 4.46
N SER A 92 -0.17 -11.02 5.37
CA SER A 92 -1.06 -11.26 6.51
C SER A 92 -2.51 -11.36 6.01
N GLY A 93 -3.20 -12.44 6.39
CA GLY A 93 -4.63 -12.58 6.15
C GLY A 93 -5.42 -11.51 6.92
N GLY A 94 -6.61 -11.18 6.42
CA GLY A 94 -7.55 -10.32 7.11
C GLY A 94 -7.94 -10.91 8.48
N SER A 95 -8.33 -10.05 9.39
CA SER A 95 -8.93 -10.47 10.66
C SER A 95 -10.46 -10.41 10.56
N TYR A 96 -11.12 -11.30 11.29
CA TYR A 96 -12.56 -11.21 11.46
C TYR A 96 -12.92 -9.94 12.23
N GLN A 97 -13.91 -9.21 11.71
CA GLN A 97 -14.43 -8.03 12.36
C GLN A 97 -15.92 -8.22 12.68
N ALA A 98 -16.28 -8.07 13.94
CA ALA A 98 -17.67 -7.97 14.36
C ALA A 98 -18.04 -6.50 14.52
N THR A 99 -18.96 -6.01 13.68
CA THR A 99 -19.38 -4.62 13.69
C THR A 99 -20.89 -4.52 13.43
N LYS A 100 -21.48 -3.43 13.90
CA LYS A 100 -22.85 -3.03 13.53
C LYS A 100 -22.89 -2.00 12.41
N LEU A 101 -21.73 -1.63 11.88
CA LEU A 101 -21.66 -0.75 10.72
C LEU A 101 -21.92 -1.56 9.45
N ASN A 102 -22.65 -0.96 8.50
CA ASN A 102 -22.71 -1.50 7.17
C ASN A 102 -21.41 -1.19 6.41
N GLY A 103 -20.61 -2.22 6.13
CA GLY A 103 -19.37 -2.08 5.41
C GLY A 103 -19.51 -1.70 3.92
N PHE A 104 -20.73 -1.81 3.38
CA PHE A 104 -21.04 -1.53 1.98
C PHE A 104 -21.62 -0.14 1.74
N GLU A 105 -21.83 0.63 2.79
CA GLU A 105 -22.30 2.01 2.72
C GLU A 105 -21.16 3.02 2.94
N GLY A 106 -21.40 4.24 2.50
CA GLY A 106 -20.48 5.35 2.70
C GLY A 106 -19.43 5.49 1.62
N GLN A 107 -18.41 6.27 1.89
CA GLN A 107 -17.27 6.37 1.00
C GLN A 107 -16.46 5.07 1.10
N PHE A 108 -16.25 4.42 -0.03
CA PHE A 108 -15.41 3.24 -0.16
C PHE A 108 -13.93 3.62 -0.04
N ALA A 109 -13.56 4.16 1.10
CA ALA A 109 -12.17 4.38 1.41
C ALA A 109 -11.59 3.05 1.91
N ALA A 110 -11.24 2.15 1.00
CA ALA A 110 -10.58 0.90 1.33
C ALA A 110 -9.28 1.17 2.11
N MET A 111 -8.67 2.30 1.86
CA MET A 111 -7.45 2.80 2.49
C MET A 111 -7.71 4.22 2.98
N GLY A 112 -8.76 4.41 3.70
CA GLY A 112 -9.11 5.73 4.20
C GLY A 112 -8.42 6.05 5.50
N GLN A 113 -8.00 7.25 5.64
CA GLN A 113 -7.73 7.88 6.92
C GLN A 113 -8.90 7.56 7.86
N SER A 114 -8.60 7.06 9.02
CA SER A 114 -9.49 6.32 9.92
C SER A 114 -10.85 6.98 10.21
N THR A 115 -10.95 8.28 10.16
CA THR A 115 -12.19 9.01 10.45
C THR A 115 -13.09 9.19 9.23
N SER A 116 -12.53 9.28 8.03
CA SER A 116 -13.32 9.50 6.81
C SER A 116 -14.00 8.25 6.29
N ARG A 117 -13.49 7.06 6.61
CA ARG A 117 -14.10 5.78 6.19
C ARG A 117 -15.50 5.55 6.75
N TYR A 118 -15.86 6.19 7.84
CA TYR A 118 -17.16 6.03 8.48
C TYR A 118 -18.21 7.04 8.02
N LYS A 119 -17.83 8.00 7.19
CA LYS A 119 -18.73 9.03 6.71
C LYS A 119 -19.82 8.41 5.80
N GLY A 120 -21.08 8.61 6.16
CA GLY A 120 -22.21 8.10 5.41
C GLY A 120 -22.61 6.65 5.74
N GLN A 121 -21.94 5.99 6.68
CA GLN A 121 -22.32 4.66 7.16
C GLN A 121 -23.43 4.73 8.21
N HIS A 122 -24.28 3.72 8.24
CA HIS A 122 -25.34 3.56 9.24
C HIS A 122 -24.98 2.48 10.25
N VAL A 123 -25.42 2.70 11.49
CA VAL A 123 -25.31 1.70 12.56
C VAL A 123 -26.60 0.90 12.62
N TYR A 124 -26.53 -0.39 12.41
CA TYR A 124 -27.68 -1.28 12.53
C TYR A 124 -28.12 -1.46 13.98
N LYS A 125 -29.43 -1.52 14.22
CA LYS A 125 -29.97 -1.83 15.55
C LYS A 125 -29.79 -3.30 15.92
N THR A 126 -29.82 -4.18 14.93
CA THR A 126 -29.66 -5.63 15.07
C THR A 126 -28.51 -6.11 14.17
N ALA A 127 -27.98 -7.28 14.46
CA ALA A 127 -27.00 -7.92 13.58
C ALA A 127 -27.64 -8.22 12.21
N MET A 128 -26.85 -8.07 11.16
CA MET A 128 -27.20 -8.47 9.79
C MET A 128 -27.19 -10.00 9.70
N THR A 129 -28.16 -10.56 9.03
CA THR A 129 -28.14 -12.00 8.69
C THR A 129 -27.20 -12.25 7.51
N GLN A 130 -26.83 -13.52 7.29
CA GLN A 130 -25.98 -13.88 6.15
C GLN A 130 -26.66 -13.52 4.82
N ASP A 131 -27.94 -13.81 4.67
CA ASP A 131 -28.68 -13.50 3.44
C ASP A 131 -28.68 -11.99 3.14
N GLN A 132 -28.86 -11.16 4.18
CA GLN A 132 -28.79 -9.71 4.04
C GLN A 132 -27.39 -9.22 3.67
N PHE A 133 -26.36 -9.86 4.21
CA PHE A 133 -24.98 -9.55 3.85
C PHE A 133 -24.72 -9.90 2.38
N ASP A 134 -25.11 -11.08 1.95
CA ASP A 134 -24.87 -11.57 0.59
C ASP A 134 -25.60 -10.69 -0.44
N GLU A 135 -26.85 -10.29 -0.17
CA GLU A 135 -27.61 -9.36 -1.01
C GLU A 135 -26.89 -8.02 -1.16
N GLN A 136 -26.41 -7.45 -0.05
CA GLN A 136 -25.71 -6.16 -0.08
C GLN A 136 -24.33 -6.26 -0.72
N TYR A 137 -23.64 -7.38 -0.53
CA TYR A 137 -22.35 -7.62 -1.16
C TYR A 137 -22.47 -7.70 -2.69
N GLU A 138 -23.50 -8.41 -3.20
CA GLU A 138 -23.75 -8.48 -4.65
C GLU A 138 -24.14 -7.10 -5.22
N ALA A 139 -24.96 -6.34 -4.50
CA ALA A 139 -25.31 -4.99 -4.91
C ALA A 139 -24.08 -4.05 -4.92
N TRP A 140 -23.20 -4.19 -3.96
CA TRP A 140 -21.96 -3.44 -3.89
C TRP A 140 -21.00 -3.79 -5.04
N LYS A 141 -20.78 -5.07 -5.34
CA LYS A 141 -19.98 -5.52 -6.49
C LYS A 141 -20.52 -4.94 -7.80
N ALA A 142 -21.81 -5.04 -8.01
CA ALA A 142 -22.44 -4.49 -9.21
C ALA A 142 -22.25 -2.97 -9.33
N ALA A 143 -22.26 -2.24 -8.22
CA ALA A 143 -22.01 -0.80 -8.19
C ALA A 143 -20.53 -0.44 -8.45
N MET A 144 -19.61 -1.34 -8.09
CA MET A 144 -18.18 -1.19 -8.34
C MET A 144 -17.75 -1.61 -9.76
N GLY A 145 -18.66 -2.25 -10.53
CA GLY A 145 -18.38 -2.73 -11.87
C GLY A 145 -17.65 -4.08 -11.93
N GLU A 146 -17.72 -4.84 -10.85
CA GLU A 146 -17.17 -6.20 -10.75
C GLU A 146 -18.18 -7.29 -11.17
#